data_f93bb30d0ff9a9e952d6843d145dbabc
#
_entry.id   f93bb30d0ff9a9e952d6843d145dbabc
#
_cell.length_a   1.000
_cell.length_b   1.000
_cell.length_c   1.000
_cell.angle_alpha   90.00
_cell.angle_beta   90.00
_cell.angle_gamma   90.00
#
_symmetry.space_group_name_H-M   'P 1'
#
loop_
_entity.id
_entity.type
_entity.pdbx_description
1 polymer ?
#
loop_
_entity_poly.entity_id
_entity_poly.type
_entity_poly.pdbx_seq_one_letter_code
_entity_poly.pdbx_strand_id
1 'polypeptide(L)'
;MDYLAEKFARLGTDNAPGQEGLQKAEDLPMIGDKLEGPAVDFSHGDVNAHQPIPGSLETFVKHYCVDGTYQAYTEYRGKGAIREYLAEKLAEYSGAPVDPKTEIILAPGTQGALFLAMGSLVGRGDKVAIVEPDYFDNRKLVEFFEGEMVPIHMNWKDAAPHTSGIDLKELEEAFKNGVKLFLYSNPNNP
;
A
#
# COMPACT_ATOMS: atom_id res chain seq x y z
N MET A 1 -8.77 17.42 26.11
CA MET A 1 -7.80 16.43 25.62
C MET A 1 -7.08 17.03 24.43
N ASP A 2 -5.80 16.75 24.25
CA ASP A 2 -5.08 17.28 23.07
C ASP A 2 -5.58 16.56 21.82
N TYR A 3 -6.02 17.34 20.82
CA TYR A 3 -6.50 16.83 19.54
C TYR A 3 -5.56 15.82 18.88
N LEU A 4 -4.24 16.08 18.95
CA LEU A 4 -3.24 15.17 18.39
C LEU A 4 -3.19 13.85 19.14
N ALA A 5 -3.26 13.87 20.47
CA ALA A 5 -3.29 12.66 21.27
C ALA A 5 -4.53 11.80 20.98
N GLU A 6 -5.70 12.43 20.81
CA GLU A 6 -6.92 11.72 20.40
C GLU A 6 -6.80 11.12 18.99
N LYS A 7 -6.23 11.86 18.06
CA LYS A 7 -5.99 11.40 16.69
C LYS A 7 -5.11 10.15 16.65
N PHE A 8 -3.98 10.19 17.34
CA PHE A 8 -3.05 9.04 17.36
C PHE A 8 -3.58 7.86 18.15
N ALA A 9 -4.34 8.08 19.23
CA ALA A 9 -5.02 7.01 19.94
C ALA A 9 -6.03 6.26 19.06
N ARG A 10 -6.79 6.98 18.22
CA ARG A 10 -7.70 6.35 17.25
C ARG A 10 -6.98 5.50 16.20
N LEU A 11 -5.80 5.93 15.79
CA LEU A 11 -4.99 5.20 14.79
C LEU A 11 -4.42 3.88 15.36
N GLY A 12 -4.39 3.71 16.68
CA GLY A 12 -3.89 2.49 17.31
C GLY A 12 -2.45 2.16 16.92
N THR A 13 -1.60 3.19 16.80
CA THR A 13 -0.23 3.05 16.33
C THR A 13 0.67 2.27 17.29
N ASP A 14 0.30 2.21 18.57
CA ASP A 14 1.03 1.47 19.60
C ASP A 14 0.99 -0.05 19.41
N ASN A 15 0.08 -0.53 18.57
CA ASN A 15 -0.12 -1.95 18.29
C ASN A 15 0.11 -2.30 16.82
N ALA A 16 0.96 -1.54 16.11
CA ALA A 16 1.28 -1.85 14.72
C ALA A 16 2.01 -3.20 14.64
N PRO A 17 1.49 -4.18 13.89
CA PRO A 17 2.12 -5.49 13.81
C PRO A 17 3.48 -5.42 13.13
N GLY A 18 4.45 -6.14 13.69
CA GLY A 18 5.67 -6.54 13.00
C GLY A 18 6.74 -5.47 12.76
N GLN A 19 6.72 -4.34 13.45
CA GLN A 19 7.68 -3.26 13.16
C GLN A 19 8.86 -3.14 14.13
N GLU A 20 8.86 -3.84 15.24
CA GLU A 20 9.93 -3.78 16.23
C GLU A 20 10.86 -5.01 16.20
N GLY A 21 11.50 -5.24 15.06
CA GLY A 21 12.45 -6.32 14.90
C GLY A 21 11.83 -7.69 14.62
N LEU A 22 12.68 -8.69 14.46
CA LEU A 22 12.26 -10.09 14.29
C LEU A 22 11.53 -10.55 15.56
N GLN A 23 10.22 -10.64 15.51
CA GLN A 23 9.45 -11.29 16.56
C GLN A 23 9.86 -12.76 16.62
N LYS A 24 10.35 -13.17 17.79
CA LYS A 24 10.58 -14.59 18.02
C LYS A 24 9.21 -15.25 18.20
N ALA A 25 9.04 -16.45 17.67
CA ALA A 25 7.81 -17.22 17.84
C ALA A 25 7.41 -17.42 19.32
N GLU A 26 8.39 -17.32 20.23
CA GLU A 26 8.22 -17.38 21.67
C GLU A 26 7.51 -16.16 22.26
N ASP A 27 7.57 -15.02 21.57
CA ASP A 27 6.99 -13.73 22.01
C ASP A 27 5.52 -13.56 21.55
N LEU A 28 5.03 -14.45 20.69
CA LEU A 28 3.66 -14.39 20.18
C LEU A 28 2.68 -15.03 21.19
N PRO A 29 1.60 -14.34 21.58
CA PRO A 29 0.54 -14.96 22.38
C PRO A 29 -0.16 -16.01 21.54
N MET A 30 0.15 -17.28 21.77
CA MET A 30 -0.49 -18.40 21.10
C MET A 30 -1.88 -18.64 21.69
N ILE A 31 -2.90 -18.58 20.85
CA ILE A 31 -4.25 -19.05 21.21
C ILE A 31 -4.36 -20.50 20.74
N GLY A 32 -4.38 -21.44 21.70
CA GLY A 32 -4.47 -22.88 21.41
C GLY A 32 -3.25 -23.68 21.87
N ASP A 33 -3.16 -24.92 21.42
CA ASP A 33 -2.07 -25.82 21.77
C ASP A 33 -0.77 -25.39 21.05
N LYS A 34 0.33 -25.46 21.79
CA LYS A 34 1.65 -25.20 21.23
C LYS A 34 1.98 -26.27 20.18
N LEU A 35 2.19 -25.85 18.94
CA LEU A 35 2.56 -26.75 17.86
C LEU A 35 4.00 -27.24 18.05
N GLU A 36 4.22 -28.56 17.79
CA GLU A 36 5.55 -29.13 17.75
C GLU A 36 6.20 -28.87 16.38
N GLY A 37 7.49 -28.62 16.38
CA GLY A 37 8.27 -28.44 15.17
C GLY A 37 9.08 -27.12 15.14
N PRO A 38 9.83 -26.87 14.05
CA PRO A 38 10.56 -25.62 13.89
C PRO A 38 9.57 -24.48 13.74
N ALA A 39 9.85 -23.35 14.40
CA ALA A 39 9.07 -22.14 14.24
C ALA A 39 9.20 -21.63 12.78
N VAL A 40 8.07 -21.41 12.14
CA VAL A 40 7.99 -20.81 10.80
C VAL A 40 7.20 -19.52 10.92
N ASP A 41 7.86 -18.40 10.66
CA ASP A 41 7.25 -17.09 10.75
C ASP A 41 6.53 -16.74 9.43
N PHE A 42 5.21 -16.64 9.48
CA PHE A 42 4.36 -16.17 8.38
C PHE A 42 3.86 -14.73 8.59
N SER A 43 4.38 -14.02 9.61
CA SER A 43 3.92 -12.66 9.94
C SER A 43 4.47 -11.58 9.01
N HIS A 44 5.52 -11.89 8.25
CA HIS A 44 6.17 -10.97 7.34
C HIS A 44 6.12 -11.47 5.90
N GLY A 45 5.83 -10.57 4.98
CA GLY A 45 5.90 -10.79 3.54
C GLY A 45 7.23 -10.33 2.93
N ASP A 46 8.34 -10.54 3.62
CA ASP A 46 9.64 -10.08 3.16
C ASP A 46 10.11 -10.89 1.95
N VAL A 47 10.45 -10.19 0.89
CA VAL A 47 11.24 -10.77 -0.19
C VAL A 47 12.64 -11.05 0.37
N ASN A 48 13.25 -12.17 -0.02
CA ASN A 48 14.58 -12.55 0.45
C ASN A 48 15.59 -11.38 0.28
N ALA A 49 15.75 -10.61 1.33
CA ALA A 49 16.57 -9.40 1.37
C ALA A 49 18.09 -9.69 1.33
N HIS A 50 18.48 -10.96 1.30
CA HIS A 50 19.87 -11.36 1.40
C HIS A 50 20.59 -11.48 0.05
N GLN A 51 19.85 -11.43 -1.04
CA GLN A 51 20.46 -11.45 -2.37
C GLN A 51 20.34 -10.09 -3.05
N PRO A 52 21.46 -9.40 -3.31
CA PRO A 52 21.43 -8.15 -4.05
C PRO A 52 20.91 -8.39 -5.46
N ILE A 53 20.17 -7.46 -6.00
CA ILE A 53 19.78 -7.47 -7.41
C ILE A 53 21.08 -7.39 -8.24
N PRO A 54 21.35 -8.36 -9.14
CA PRO A 54 22.56 -8.35 -9.95
C PRO A 54 22.76 -7.03 -10.68
N GLY A 55 23.96 -6.47 -10.61
CA GLY A 55 24.31 -5.20 -11.26
C GLY A 55 23.81 -3.93 -10.55
N SER A 56 23.07 -4.05 -9.47
CA SER A 56 22.50 -2.87 -8.77
C SER A 56 23.58 -2.00 -8.14
N LEU A 57 24.58 -2.59 -7.49
CA LEU A 57 25.66 -1.86 -6.82
C LEU A 57 26.51 -1.10 -7.83
N GLU A 58 26.94 -1.76 -8.90
CA GLU A 58 27.76 -1.17 -9.95
C GLU A 58 27.01 -0.03 -10.64
N THR A 59 25.73 -0.21 -10.90
CA THR A 59 24.87 0.81 -11.49
C THR A 59 24.75 2.01 -10.55
N PHE A 60 24.49 1.78 -9.26
CA PHE A 60 24.40 2.83 -8.25
C PHE A 60 25.72 3.61 -8.16
N VAL A 61 26.85 2.93 -8.02
CA VAL A 61 28.18 3.57 -7.92
C VAL A 61 28.48 4.40 -9.17
N LYS A 62 28.22 3.84 -10.34
CA LYS A 62 28.43 4.53 -11.62
C LYS A 62 27.65 5.85 -11.69
N HIS A 63 26.39 5.84 -11.32
CA HIS A 63 25.53 7.02 -11.47
C HIS A 63 25.63 8.00 -10.29
N TYR A 64 25.99 7.53 -9.10
CA TYR A 64 26.10 8.39 -7.92
C TYR A 64 27.46 9.08 -7.82
N CYS A 65 28.56 8.38 -8.18
CA CYS A 65 29.92 8.86 -7.94
C CYS A 65 30.55 9.62 -9.10
N VAL A 66 30.03 9.49 -10.33
CA VAL A 66 30.74 9.92 -11.55
C VAL A 66 30.25 11.25 -12.11
N ASP A 67 29.01 11.63 -11.86
CA ASP A 67 28.43 12.84 -12.44
C ASP A 67 27.60 13.62 -11.41
N GLY A 68 28.10 14.80 -11.03
CA GLY A 68 27.40 15.68 -10.08
C GLY A 68 26.00 16.12 -10.55
N THR A 69 25.67 16.00 -11.84
CA THR A 69 24.33 16.28 -12.35
C THR A 69 23.27 15.33 -11.81
N TYR A 70 23.65 14.11 -11.44
CA TYR A 70 22.74 13.14 -10.83
C TYR A 70 22.41 13.45 -9.36
N GLN A 71 23.11 14.39 -8.74
CA GLN A 71 22.87 14.84 -7.37
C GLN A 71 22.00 16.11 -7.33
N ALA A 72 21.65 16.68 -8.48
CA ALA A 72 20.79 17.84 -8.57
C ALA A 72 19.31 17.43 -8.36
N TYR A 73 18.50 18.42 -7.96
CA TYR A 73 17.04 18.24 -7.91
C TYR A 73 16.50 17.88 -9.29
N THR A 74 15.56 16.94 -9.30
CA THR A 74 14.78 16.59 -10.49
C THR A 74 13.47 17.37 -10.52
N GLU A 75 12.67 17.17 -11.57
CA GLU A 75 11.32 17.72 -11.65
C GLU A 75 10.45 17.19 -10.48
N TYR A 76 9.51 17.99 -10.00
CA TYR A 76 8.65 17.64 -8.87
C TYR A 76 7.85 16.36 -9.04
N ARG A 77 7.52 15.98 -10.27
CA ARG A 77 6.87 14.70 -10.59
C ARG A 77 7.83 13.52 -10.70
N GLY A 78 9.12 13.76 -10.51
CA GLY A 78 10.18 12.81 -10.78
C GLY A 78 10.79 12.96 -12.17
N LYS A 79 11.98 12.39 -12.36
CA LYS A 79 12.77 12.53 -13.59
C LYS A 79 12.00 12.08 -14.83
N GLY A 80 11.93 12.94 -15.85
CA GLY A 80 11.18 12.71 -17.08
C GLY A 80 11.45 11.38 -17.75
N ALA A 81 12.73 11.03 -17.93
CA ALA A 81 13.14 9.78 -18.57
C ALA A 81 12.66 8.52 -17.80
N ILE A 82 12.54 8.59 -16.47
CA ILE A 82 11.98 7.48 -15.68
C ILE A 82 10.46 7.37 -15.90
N ARG A 83 9.77 8.50 -15.94
CA ARG A 83 8.33 8.54 -16.19
C ARG A 83 7.99 8.05 -17.61
N GLU A 84 8.79 8.40 -18.60
CA GLU A 84 8.65 7.91 -19.98
C GLU A 84 8.80 6.38 -20.05
N TYR A 85 9.83 5.84 -19.42
CA TYR A 85 10.04 4.41 -19.35
C TYR A 85 8.89 3.68 -18.63
N LEU A 86 8.42 4.23 -17.51
CA LEU A 86 7.28 3.65 -16.78
C LEU A 86 5.99 3.74 -17.59
N ALA A 87 5.76 4.83 -18.33
CA ALA A 87 4.60 4.98 -19.19
C ALA A 87 4.56 3.89 -20.28
N GLU A 88 5.70 3.60 -20.91
CA GLU A 88 5.82 2.51 -21.86
C GLU A 88 5.46 1.16 -21.24
N LYS A 89 6.02 0.84 -20.06
CA LYS A 89 5.74 -0.43 -19.38
C LYS A 89 4.29 -0.56 -18.90
N LEU A 90 3.71 0.52 -18.41
CA LEU A 90 2.31 0.54 -18.01
C LEU A 90 1.37 0.40 -19.21
N ALA A 91 1.71 1.02 -20.34
CA ALA A 91 0.94 0.88 -21.58
C ALA A 91 0.99 -0.56 -22.11
N GLU A 92 2.17 -1.19 -22.10
CA GLU A 92 2.32 -2.61 -22.44
C GLU A 92 1.46 -3.51 -21.55
N TYR A 93 1.46 -3.25 -20.22
CA TYR A 93 0.72 -4.05 -19.26
C TYR A 93 -0.81 -3.85 -19.35
N SER A 94 -1.25 -2.61 -19.45
CA SER A 94 -2.69 -2.25 -19.44
C SER A 94 -3.38 -2.37 -20.80
N GLY A 95 -2.60 -2.37 -21.88
CA GLY A 95 -3.12 -2.30 -23.25
C GLY A 95 -3.67 -0.92 -23.64
N ALA A 96 -3.42 0.11 -22.83
CA ALA A 96 -3.87 1.48 -23.06
C ALA A 96 -2.70 2.46 -23.02
N PRO A 97 -2.70 3.53 -23.83
CA PRO A 97 -1.64 4.55 -23.79
C PRO A 97 -1.60 5.26 -22.42
N VAL A 98 -0.41 5.57 -21.95
CA VAL A 98 -0.17 6.31 -20.70
C VAL A 98 0.67 7.54 -21.00
N ASP A 99 0.21 8.73 -20.62
CA ASP A 99 0.95 9.98 -20.78
C ASP A 99 1.95 10.18 -19.63
N PRO A 100 3.27 10.12 -19.88
CA PRO A 100 4.27 10.30 -18.83
C PRO A 100 4.26 11.70 -18.19
N LYS A 101 3.65 12.68 -18.83
CA LYS A 101 3.62 14.08 -18.34
C LYS A 101 2.49 14.33 -17.36
N THR A 102 1.36 13.68 -17.55
CA THR A 102 0.13 13.97 -16.79
C THR A 102 -0.31 12.82 -15.89
N GLU A 103 0.03 11.57 -16.23
CA GLU A 103 -0.51 10.38 -15.56
C GLU A 103 0.49 9.66 -14.65
N ILE A 104 1.76 10.11 -14.62
CA ILE A 104 2.79 9.52 -13.77
C ILE A 104 3.40 10.55 -12.83
N ILE A 105 3.46 10.19 -11.55
CA ILE A 105 4.22 10.88 -10.53
C ILE A 105 5.02 9.86 -9.72
N LEU A 106 6.27 10.18 -9.42
CA LEU A 106 7.13 9.34 -8.59
C LEU A 106 7.02 9.79 -7.13
N ALA A 107 6.95 8.84 -6.24
CA ALA A 107 6.89 9.06 -4.80
C ALA A 107 7.82 8.09 -4.06
N PRO A 108 8.22 8.37 -2.82
CA PRO A 108 9.08 7.50 -2.04
C PRO A 108 8.32 6.27 -1.54
N GLY A 109 8.31 5.22 -2.35
CA GLY A 109 7.64 3.96 -2.06
C GLY A 109 6.11 4.03 -2.16
N THR A 110 5.47 2.86 -2.04
CA THR A 110 4.01 2.73 -2.14
C THR A 110 3.28 3.53 -1.06
N GLN A 111 3.78 3.51 0.17
CA GLN A 111 3.16 4.27 1.26
C GLN A 111 3.25 5.78 1.06
N GLY A 112 4.38 6.27 0.54
CA GLY A 112 4.51 7.68 0.17
C GLY A 112 3.54 8.09 -0.94
N ALA A 113 3.36 7.22 -1.95
CA ALA A 113 2.39 7.44 -3.02
C ALA A 113 0.94 7.46 -2.50
N LEU A 114 0.57 6.49 -1.66
CA LEU A 114 -0.75 6.42 -1.03
C LEU A 114 -1.02 7.65 -0.14
N PHE A 115 -0.05 8.06 0.67
CA PHE A 115 -0.19 9.24 1.52
C PHE A 115 -0.48 10.50 0.68
N LEU A 116 0.26 10.71 -0.40
CA LEU A 116 0.04 11.85 -1.30
C LEU A 116 -1.31 11.76 -2.01
N ALA A 117 -1.69 10.59 -2.50
CA ALA A 117 -2.97 10.38 -3.18
C ALA A 117 -4.13 10.61 -2.22
N MET A 118 -4.12 9.96 -1.04
CA MET A 118 -5.18 10.10 -0.05
C MET A 118 -5.27 11.52 0.50
N GLY A 119 -4.13 12.17 0.78
CA GLY A 119 -4.11 13.57 1.22
C GLY A 119 -4.61 14.57 0.19
N SER A 120 -4.59 14.20 -1.10
CA SER A 120 -5.15 15.01 -2.19
C SER A 120 -6.63 14.78 -2.43
N LEU A 121 -7.17 13.64 -2.01
CA LEU A 121 -8.51 13.19 -2.35
C LEU A 121 -9.46 13.11 -1.16
N VAL A 122 -8.95 12.89 0.05
CA VAL A 122 -9.76 12.64 1.24
C VAL A 122 -9.66 13.81 2.22
N GLY A 123 -10.80 14.33 2.60
CA GLY A 123 -10.95 15.32 3.66
C GLY A 123 -11.87 14.80 4.77
N ARG A 124 -12.06 15.66 5.77
CA ARG A 124 -12.90 15.35 6.93
C ARG A 124 -14.31 14.92 6.53
N GLY A 125 -14.71 13.72 6.95
CA GLY A 125 -16.04 13.16 6.72
C GLY A 125 -16.28 12.60 5.32
N ASP A 126 -15.27 12.61 4.44
CA ASP A 126 -15.36 11.92 3.15
C ASP A 126 -15.42 10.41 3.36
N LYS A 127 -16.35 9.75 2.70
CA LYS A 127 -16.50 8.30 2.76
C LYS A 127 -15.62 7.60 1.75
N VAL A 128 -14.83 6.64 2.23
CA VAL A 128 -13.92 5.83 1.42
C VAL A 128 -14.25 4.36 1.59
N ALA A 129 -14.62 3.69 0.50
CA ALA A 129 -14.81 2.24 0.51
C ALA A 129 -13.45 1.54 0.50
N ILE A 130 -13.28 0.54 1.36
CA ILE A 130 -12.09 -0.31 1.45
C ILE A 130 -12.52 -1.76 1.49
N VAL A 131 -11.84 -2.61 0.73
CA VAL A 131 -12.06 -4.07 0.76
C VAL A 131 -11.68 -4.63 2.14
N GLU A 132 -12.47 -5.55 2.66
CA GLU A 132 -12.13 -6.29 3.88
C GLU A 132 -12.05 -7.80 3.61
N PRO A 133 -10.90 -8.44 3.93
CA PRO A 133 -9.65 -7.86 4.46
C PRO A 133 -8.83 -7.13 3.39
N ASP A 134 -8.05 -6.14 3.81
CA ASP A 134 -7.07 -5.43 2.99
C ASP A 134 -5.87 -5.03 3.87
N TYR A 135 -4.86 -4.43 3.25
CA TYR A 135 -3.69 -3.96 3.97
C TYR A 135 -4.06 -2.92 5.03
N PHE A 136 -3.62 -3.16 6.24
CA PHE A 136 -4.10 -2.41 7.42
C PHE A 136 -3.83 -0.89 7.35
N ASP A 137 -2.76 -0.47 6.67
CA ASP A 137 -2.41 0.94 6.54
C ASP A 137 -3.40 1.72 5.66
N ASN A 138 -4.09 1.06 4.73
CA ASN A 138 -5.09 1.71 3.89
C ASN A 138 -6.20 2.34 4.74
N ARG A 139 -6.72 1.60 5.72
CA ARG A 139 -7.69 2.12 6.67
C ARG A 139 -7.12 3.24 7.54
N LYS A 140 -5.90 3.05 8.05
CA LYS A 140 -5.23 4.07 8.87
C LYS A 140 -4.99 5.37 8.14
N LEU A 141 -4.69 5.31 6.84
CA LEU A 141 -4.57 6.52 6.02
C LEU A 141 -5.89 7.27 5.89
N VAL A 142 -7.01 6.58 5.67
CA VAL A 142 -8.34 7.22 5.63
C VAL A 142 -8.65 7.90 6.96
N GLU A 143 -8.45 7.19 8.07
CA GLU A 143 -8.65 7.74 9.42
C GLU A 143 -7.70 8.91 9.72
N PHE A 144 -6.46 8.86 9.25
CA PHE A 144 -5.47 9.94 9.42
C PHE A 144 -5.93 11.24 8.77
N PHE A 145 -6.53 11.15 7.59
CA PHE A 145 -7.11 12.30 6.87
C PHE A 145 -8.55 12.63 7.33
N GLU A 146 -9.01 12.02 8.42
CA GLU A 146 -10.34 12.25 9.01
C GLU A 146 -11.51 11.84 8.10
N GLY A 147 -11.24 10.91 7.17
CA GLY A 147 -12.27 10.25 6.38
C GLY A 147 -13.00 9.17 7.18
N GLU A 148 -14.11 8.71 6.63
CA GLU A 148 -14.92 7.61 7.16
C GLU A 148 -14.72 6.37 6.30
N MET A 149 -14.25 5.27 6.89
CA MET A 149 -14.06 4.00 6.20
C MET A 149 -15.39 3.26 6.08
N VAL A 150 -15.71 2.82 4.87
CA VAL A 150 -16.87 1.97 4.56
C VAL A 150 -16.34 0.61 4.07
N PRO A 151 -16.55 -0.48 4.84
CA PRO A 151 -16.04 -1.80 4.45
C PRO A 151 -16.82 -2.35 3.25
N ILE A 152 -16.09 -2.98 2.35
CA ILE A 152 -16.64 -3.78 1.23
C ILE A 152 -16.13 -5.20 1.38
N HIS A 153 -17.03 -6.13 1.59
CA HIS A 153 -16.66 -7.49 1.91
C HIS A 153 -16.26 -8.30 0.68
N MET A 154 -15.29 -9.19 0.87
CA MET A 154 -14.97 -10.20 -0.13
C MET A 154 -15.87 -11.42 0.04
N ASN A 155 -16.42 -11.90 -1.06
CA ASN A 155 -17.18 -13.13 -1.07
C ASN A 155 -16.24 -14.33 -1.23
N TRP A 156 -16.04 -15.06 -0.13
CA TRP A 156 -15.21 -16.28 -0.10
C TRP A 156 -16.03 -17.57 -0.26
N LYS A 157 -17.34 -17.49 -0.12
CA LYS A 157 -18.20 -18.68 -0.02
C LYS A 157 -18.45 -19.37 -1.35
N ASP A 158 -18.40 -18.62 -2.42
CA ASP A 158 -18.57 -19.14 -3.78
C ASP A 158 -17.20 -19.35 -4.43
N ALA A 159 -16.31 -20.05 -3.74
CA ALA A 159 -14.94 -20.32 -4.18
C ALA A 159 -14.83 -21.29 -5.37
N ALA A 160 -15.81 -21.27 -6.27
CA ALA A 160 -15.57 -21.77 -7.61
C ALA A 160 -14.55 -20.85 -8.30
N PRO A 161 -13.60 -21.38 -9.07
CA PRO A 161 -12.64 -20.55 -9.79
C PRO A 161 -13.37 -19.44 -10.55
N HIS A 162 -12.98 -18.19 -10.32
CA HIS A 162 -13.49 -16.97 -10.94
C HIS A 162 -14.80 -16.39 -10.39
N THR A 163 -15.36 -16.87 -9.28
CA THR A 163 -16.56 -16.28 -8.66
C THR A 163 -16.33 -15.64 -7.30
N SER A 164 -15.18 -15.89 -6.69
CA SER A 164 -14.75 -15.18 -5.47
C SER A 164 -14.25 -13.80 -5.83
N GLY A 165 -14.63 -12.81 -5.06
CA GLY A 165 -14.19 -11.44 -5.28
C GLY A 165 -14.96 -10.43 -4.45
N ILE A 166 -14.83 -9.17 -4.82
CA ILE A 166 -15.51 -8.05 -4.18
C ILE A 166 -17.02 -8.16 -4.41
N ASP A 167 -17.83 -7.94 -3.36
CA ASP A 167 -19.27 -7.82 -3.54
C ASP A 167 -19.62 -6.51 -4.28
N LEU A 168 -19.88 -6.64 -5.58
CA LEU A 168 -20.18 -5.49 -6.43
C LEU A 168 -21.52 -4.82 -6.08
N LYS A 169 -22.46 -5.54 -5.47
CA LYS A 169 -23.74 -4.95 -5.03
C LYS A 169 -23.52 -4.08 -3.81
N GLU A 170 -22.73 -4.57 -2.84
CA GLU A 170 -22.35 -3.79 -1.67
C GLU A 170 -21.56 -2.53 -2.09
N LEU A 171 -20.63 -2.66 -3.03
CA LEU A 171 -19.88 -1.54 -3.57
C LEU A 171 -20.79 -0.52 -4.28
N GLU A 172 -21.73 -0.97 -5.09
CA GLU A 172 -22.71 -0.10 -5.76
C GLU A 172 -23.57 0.67 -4.74
N GLU A 173 -24.06 -0.01 -3.72
CA GLU A 173 -24.83 0.61 -2.66
C GLU A 173 -24.00 1.60 -1.84
N ALA A 174 -22.73 1.30 -1.58
CA ALA A 174 -21.81 2.22 -0.93
C ALA A 174 -21.66 3.54 -1.71
N PHE A 175 -21.49 3.46 -3.04
CA PHE A 175 -21.44 4.67 -3.87
C PHE A 175 -22.77 5.43 -3.89
N LYS A 176 -23.92 4.76 -3.95
CA LYS A 176 -25.24 5.40 -3.82
C LYS A 176 -25.42 6.12 -2.48
N ASN A 177 -24.76 5.63 -1.43
CA ASN A 177 -24.79 6.20 -0.09
C ASN A 177 -23.67 7.22 0.19
N GLY A 178 -23.04 7.73 -0.88
CA GLY A 178 -22.11 8.86 -0.82
C GLY A 178 -20.66 8.50 -0.59
N VAL A 179 -20.26 7.25 -0.81
CA VAL A 179 -18.85 6.92 -0.95
C VAL A 179 -18.28 7.66 -2.17
N LYS A 180 -17.14 8.28 -1.97
CA LYS A 180 -16.48 9.12 -2.97
C LYS A 180 -15.29 8.43 -3.62
N LEU A 181 -14.66 7.50 -2.90
CA LEU A 181 -13.44 6.83 -3.31
C LEU A 181 -13.52 5.35 -2.94
N PHE A 182 -13.03 4.50 -3.82
CA PHE A 182 -12.80 3.08 -3.54
C PHE A 182 -11.31 2.77 -3.59
N LEU A 183 -10.79 2.23 -2.50
CA LEU A 183 -9.39 1.85 -2.34
C LEU A 183 -9.30 0.33 -2.14
N TYR A 184 -8.45 -0.32 -2.93
CA TYR A 184 -8.20 -1.75 -2.82
C TYR A 184 -6.80 -2.12 -3.29
N SER A 185 -6.26 -3.21 -2.77
CA SER A 185 -5.01 -3.82 -3.22
C SER A 185 -5.27 -4.90 -4.27
N ASN A 186 -4.49 -4.92 -5.36
CA ASN A 186 -4.58 -5.96 -6.38
C ASN A 186 -3.17 -6.29 -6.93
N PRO A 187 -2.64 -7.53 -6.73
CA PRO A 187 -3.22 -8.57 -5.86
C PRO A 187 -3.48 -8.09 -4.43
N ASN A 188 -4.46 -8.72 -3.74
CA ASN A 188 -4.79 -8.32 -2.38
C ASN A 188 -3.62 -8.57 -1.41
N ASN A 189 -3.51 -7.74 -0.39
CA ASN A 189 -2.55 -7.90 0.71
C ASN A 189 -3.32 -7.78 2.05
N PRO A 190 -3.32 -8.79 2.90
CA PRO A 190 -2.77 -10.14 2.73
C PRO A 190 -3.52 -11.01 1.76
#